data_0e44202349fd5162035b4a2474ca9fa1
#
_entry.id   0e44202349fd5162035b4a2474ca9fa1
#
_cell.length_a   1.000
_cell.length_b   1.000
_cell.length_c   1.000
_cell.angle_alpha   90.00
_cell.angle_beta   90.00
_cell.angle_gamma   90.00
#
_symmetry.space_group_name_H-M   'P 1'
#
loop_
_entity.id
_entity.type
_entity.pdbx_description
1 polymer ?
#
loop_
_entity_poly.entity_id
_entity_poly.type
_entity_poly.pdbx_seq_one_letter_code
_entity_poly.pdbx_strand_id
1 'polypeptide(L)'
;MTRPVPAIVILGNGSLATARSIQQVYPEALIHGLAERVEGADRAYHEFGATLRELYQQGTPIIALCAAGIVIRTLAPLLLEKGVEPPVLAVAEDGSAVVPLLGGLGGVNVMAREIAASLEVAAAITTSGELRFGTCLLNPPSGYALGDLELGKRFVSDLLAGETVRIEGEAPWLVQAQLPEDAQARLAVHVSHAERAPAANELLIYPRNVVVAVDAGVESIAQAVRDALHQAKIAVQSLACLLAADIEMASPGLREAALELGVPLRFAQAEMVLGERLSTAIGQPVSMLDSDTVAIAVAEHPLDPLQIGRPRGRLAVIGLGPGAAELMVPAVKAELARANDVLGYETYVRMAGPFRDDQVLHCTDNREEMQRARHAFELAAQGRSVVVVSSGDPGVFAMAAAVLEALHESTDVHWHNVDLEILPGVSASLATAAQAGAPLGHDFCVLSLSDNLKPWSIIEKRLDLAAQADLAMAFYNPISRSRPWQLGRALEIVAQHRAPQTPVVLGRDVGRPGQTLRVTTLSQLTPDQVDMRTMVLIGSSTTRVFHRSQGMSWVYTPRSYGDKLIDIN
;
A
#
# COMPACT_ATOMS: atom_id res chain seq x y z
N MET A 1 15.47 3.61 6.63
CA MET A 1 14.79 3.01 5.44
C MET A 1 13.97 1.84 5.95
N THR A 2 12.66 1.85 5.76
CA THR A 2 11.87 0.64 5.90
C THR A 2 12.45 -0.42 4.94
N ARG A 3 12.70 -1.63 5.45
CA ARG A 3 13.13 -2.73 4.57
C ARG A 3 12.11 -2.87 3.44
N PRO A 4 12.53 -3.01 2.17
CA PRO A 4 11.57 -3.21 1.10
C PRO A 4 10.79 -4.50 1.34
N VAL A 5 9.48 -4.44 1.18
CA VAL A 5 8.56 -5.56 1.40
C VAL A 5 8.84 -6.66 0.37
N PRO A 6 9.13 -7.90 0.77
CA PRO A 6 9.39 -8.97 -0.17
C PRO A 6 8.11 -9.49 -0.85
N ALA A 7 8.25 -10.00 -2.08
CA ALA A 7 7.23 -10.80 -2.75
C ALA A 7 7.52 -12.29 -2.54
N ILE A 8 6.52 -13.05 -2.07
CA ILE A 8 6.60 -14.50 -1.92
C ILE A 8 5.94 -15.13 -3.15
N VAL A 9 6.68 -15.89 -3.95
CA VAL A 9 6.20 -16.42 -5.24
C VAL A 9 6.13 -17.94 -5.18
N ILE A 10 4.93 -18.52 -5.42
CA ILE A 10 4.68 -19.95 -5.36
C ILE A 10 4.08 -20.50 -6.67
N LEU A 11 4.40 -21.75 -7.03
CA LEU A 11 3.97 -22.41 -8.27
C LEU A 11 2.77 -23.36 -8.09
N GLY A 12 2.48 -23.78 -6.87
CA GLY A 12 1.43 -24.73 -6.57
C GLY A 12 0.95 -24.66 -5.12
N ASN A 13 -0.22 -25.24 -4.85
CA ASN A 13 -0.83 -25.26 -3.51
C ASN A 13 0.02 -25.95 -2.44
N GLY A 14 0.90 -26.88 -2.82
CA GLY A 14 1.80 -27.55 -1.87
C GLY A 14 2.71 -26.61 -1.10
N SER A 15 3.08 -25.47 -1.70
CA SER A 15 3.93 -24.46 -1.08
C SER A 15 3.17 -23.43 -0.23
N LEU A 16 1.82 -23.43 -0.24
CA LEU A 16 1.03 -22.35 0.38
C LEU A 16 1.22 -22.29 1.91
N ALA A 17 1.28 -23.43 2.58
CA ALA A 17 1.50 -23.49 4.02
C ALA A 17 2.87 -22.90 4.41
N THR A 18 3.93 -23.31 3.72
CA THR A 18 5.28 -22.76 3.91
C THR A 18 5.32 -21.26 3.60
N ALA A 19 4.66 -20.81 2.53
CA ALA A 19 4.55 -19.40 2.17
C ALA A 19 3.86 -18.57 3.28
N ARG A 20 2.80 -19.10 3.89
CA ARG A 20 2.11 -18.45 5.02
C ARG A 20 2.99 -18.37 6.28
N SER A 21 3.79 -19.40 6.57
CA SER A 21 4.77 -19.33 7.66
C SER A 21 5.84 -18.25 7.42
N ILE A 22 6.34 -18.12 6.19
CA ILE A 22 7.28 -17.06 5.81
C ILE A 22 6.60 -15.68 5.90
N GLN A 23 5.33 -15.57 5.51
CA GLN A 23 4.57 -14.32 5.62
C GLN A 23 4.42 -13.83 7.07
N GLN A 24 4.44 -14.71 8.07
CA GLN A 24 4.46 -14.31 9.48
C GLN A 24 5.76 -13.56 9.85
N VAL A 25 6.89 -13.88 9.19
CA VAL A 25 8.15 -13.14 9.36
C VAL A 25 8.09 -11.77 8.66
N TYR A 26 7.36 -11.69 7.55
CA TYR A 26 7.17 -10.47 6.75
C TYR A 26 5.67 -10.20 6.55
N PRO A 27 4.95 -9.64 7.54
CA PRO A 27 3.48 -9.51 7.50
C PRO A 27 2.94 -8.69 6.33
N GLU A 28 3.73 -7.76 5.80
CA GLU A 28 3.35 -6.94 4.64
C GLU A 28 3.59 -7.64 3.29
N ALA A 29 4.31 -8.77 3.28
CA ALA A 29 4.61 -9.52 2.06
C ALA A 29 3.35 -10.13 1.45
N LEU A 30 3.22 -10.02 0.13
CA LEU A 30 2.13 -10.67 -0.61
C LEU A 30 2.59 -12.01 -1.18
N ILE A 31 1.73 -13.02 -1.05
CA ILE A 31 1.92 -14.32 -1.68
C ILE A 31 1.36 -14.25 -3.10
N HIS A 32 2.26 -14.38 -4.09
CA HIS A 32 1.93 -14.47 -5.50
C HIS A 32 1.78 -15.94 -5.90
N GLY A 33 0.58 -16.36 -6.29
CA GLY A 33 0.26 -17.73 -6.70
C GLY A 33 0.01 -17.84 -8.20
N LEU A 34 0.50 -18.93 -8.82
CA LEU A 34 0.22 -19.21 -10.24
C LEU A 34 -1.27 -19.47 -10.41
N ALA A 35 -1.93 -18.68 -11.25
CA ALA A 35 -3.34 -18.85 -11.60
C ALA A 35 -3.62 -20.30 -12.06
N GLU A 36 -4.80 -20.81 -11.77
CA GLU A 36 -5.25 -22.19 -12.05
C GLU A 36 -4.53 -23.30 -11.25
N ARG A 37 -3.47 -22.97 -10.47
CA ARG A 37 -2.72 -23.95 -9.65
C ARG A 37 -2.68 -23.61 -8.16
N VAL A 38 -2.95 -22.37 -7.80
CA VAL A 38 -2.90 -21.91 -6.41
C VAL A 38 -4.20 -21.22 -6.05
N GLU A 39 -4.89 -21.80 -5.06
CA GLU A 39 -6.06 -21.19 -4.44
C GLU A 39 -5.66 -20.59 -3.09
N GLY A 40 -6.15 -19.36 -2.79
CA GLY A 40 -5.88 -18.71 -1.51
C GLY A 40 -4.57 -17.90 -1.45
N ALA A 41 -3.89 -17.66 -2.59
CA ALA A 41 -2.81 -16.68 -2.68
C ALA A 41 -3.37 -15.24 -2.61
N ASP A 42 -2.55 -14.29 -2.15
CA ASP A 42 -2.96 -12.87 -2.04
C ASP A 42 -3.03 -12.20 -3.41
N ARG A 43 -2.24 -12.66 -4.37
CA ARG A 43 -2.20 -12.18 -5.76
C ARG A 43 -2.02 -13.35 -6.74
N ALA A 44 -2.83 -13.40 -7.78
CA ALA A 44 -2.66 -14.37 -8.86
C ALA A 44 -1.74 -13.81 -9.95
N TYR A 45 -0.93 -14.67 -10.58
CA TYR A 45 -0.15 -14.38 -11.79
C TYR A 45 -0.28 -15.50 -12.81
N HIS A 46 -0.02 -15.23 -14.11
CA HIS A 46 -0.22 -16.20 -15.19
C HIS A 46 1.09 -16.78 -15.76
N GLU A 47 2.19 -16.06 -15.69
CA GLU A 47 3.48 -16.50 -16.24
C GLU A 47 4.60 -16.23 -15.25
N PHE A 48 5.20 -17.31 -14.73
CA PHE A 48 6.20 -17.26 -13.66
C PHE A 48 7.43 -16.43 -14.04
N GLY A 49 7.94 -16.64 -15.26
CA GLY A 49 9.17 -15.98 -15.69
C GLY A 49 8.99 -14.47 -15.88
N ALA A 50 7.86 -14.03 -16.44
CA ALA A 50 7.55 -12.61 -16.57
C ALA A 50 7.40 -11.96 -15.20
N THR A 51 6.62 -12.56 -14.30
CA THR A 51 6.40 -12.05 -12.94
C THR A 51 7.70 -11.92 -12.16
N LEU A 52 8.57 -12.93 -12.21
CA LEU A 52 9.84 -12.90 -11.49
C LEU A 52 10.77 -11.81 -12.03
N ARG A 53 10.85 -11.65 -13.36
CA ARG A 53 11.66 -10.59 -13.99
C ARG A 53 11.12 -9.20 -13.69
N GLU A 54 9.81 -9.02 -13.69
CA GLU A 54 9.17 -7.75 -13.33
C GLU A 54 9.48 -7.35 -11.88
N LEU A 55 9.31 -8.25 -10.92
CA LEU A 55 9.64 -8.02 -9.51
C LEU A 55 11.13 -7.66 -9.34
N TYR A 56 12.01 -8.38 -10.03
CA TYR A 56 13.45 -8.12 -10.00
C TYR A 56 13.80 -6.72 -10.54
N GLN A 57 13.22 -6.33 -11.69
CA GLN A 57 13.44 -5.01 -12.30
C GLN A 57 12.88 -3.86 -11.44
N GLN A 58 11.83 -4.12 -10.67
CA GLN A 58 11.27 -3.18 -9.69
C GLN A 58 12.13 -3.05 -8.41
N GLY A 59 13.20 -3.85 -8.28
CA GLY A 59 14.02 -3.87 -7.08
C GLY A 59 13.35 -4.55 -5.87
N THR A 60 12.27 -5.29 -6.09
CA THR A 60 11.53 -5.98 -5.04
C THR A 60 12.30 -7.22 -4.56
N PRO A 61 12.53 -7.41 -3.24
CA PRO A 61 13.07 -8.66 -2.73
C PRO A 61 12.15 -9.84 -3.06
N ILE A 62 12.73 -10.96 -3.48
CA ILE A 62 11.96 -12.13 -3.97
C ILE A 62 12.26 -13.36 -3.11
N ILE A 63 11.21 -14.00 -2.63
CA ILE A 63 11.23 -15.29 -1.96
C ILE A 63 10.47 -16.29 -2.84
N ALA A 64 11.19 -17.10 -3.62
CA ALA A 64 10.59 -18.04 -4.56
C ALA A 64 10.56 -19.45 -3.97
N LEU A 65 9.36 -20.01 -3.75
CA LEU A 65 9.21 -21.39 -3.28
C LEU A 65 9.23 -22.34 -4.49
N CYS A 66 10.42 -22.61 -4.98
CA CYS A 66 10.69 -23.53 -6.09
C CYS A 66 12.18 -23.88 -6.18
N ALA A 67 12.52 -24.77 -7.09
CA ALA A 67 13.92 -25.15 -7.30
C ALA A 67 14.79 -23.94 -7.71
N ALA A 68 15.93 -23.74 -7.03
CA ALA A 68 16.89 -22.65 -7.29
C ALA A 68 17.28 -22.52 -8.77
N GLY A 69 17.46 -23.63 -9.48
CA GLY A 69 17.77 -23.62 -10.91
C GLY A 69 16.66 -23.02 -11.80
N ILE A 70 15.42 -23.02 -11.38
CA ILE A 70 14.31 -22.35 -12.09
C ILE A 70 14.50 -20.83 -11.95
N VAL A 71 14.72 -20.35 -10.73
CA VAL A 71 14.93 -18.92 -10.45
C VAL A 71 16.13 -18.39 -11.23
N ILE A 72 17.28 -19.08 -11.16
CA ILE A 72 18.51 -18.69 -11.85
C ILE A 72 18.28 -18.59 -13.36
N ARG A 73 17.71 -19.62 -14.00
CA ARG A 73 17.44 -19.59 -15.45
C ARG A 73 16.46 -18.48 -15.85
N THR A 74 15.48 -18.22 -15.01
CA THR A 74 14.49 -17.16 -15.26
C THR A 74 15.09 -15.76 -15.24
N LEU A 75 16.00 -15.51 -14.29
CA LEU A 75 16.65 -14.21 -14.11
C LEU A 75 17.93 -14.03 -14.94
N ALA A 76 18.51 -15.12 -15.48
CA ALA A 76 19.77 -15.08 -16.23
C ALA A 76 19.86 -13.95 -17.30
N PRO A 77 18.81 -13.62 -18.08
CA PRO A 77 18.87 -12.52 -19.03
C PRO A 77 19.08 -11.14 -18.40
N LEU A 78 18.78 -10.98 -17.11
CA LEU A 78 18.90 -9.71 -16.37
C LEU A 78 20.21 -9.60 -15.58
N LEU A 79 21.02 -10.68 -15.50
CA LEU A 79 22.24 -10.76 -14.67
C LEU A 79 23.51 -10.43 -15.45
N LEU A 80 23.43 -9.91 -16.66
CA LEU A 80 24.59 -9.63 -17.53
C LEU A 80 25.43 -8.45 -17.04
N GLU A 81 24.82 -7.51 -16.34
CA GLU A 81 25.49 -6.34 -15.78
C GLU A 81 25.46 -6.38 -14.26
N LYS A 82 26.63 -6.18 -13.62
CA LYS A 82 26.70 -6.03 -12.16
C LYS A 82 26.11 -4.69 -11.75
N GLY A 83 24.88 -4.74 -11.21
CA GLY A 83 24.20 -3.59 -10.62
C GLY A 83 23.89 -3.78 -9.13
N VAL A 84 23.03 -2.92 -8.59
CA VAL A 84 22.42 -3.12 -7.28
C VAL A 84 21.30 -4.13 -7.45
N GLU A 85 21.58 -5.38 -7.06
CA GLU A 85 20.63 -6.49 -7.18
C GLU A 85 19.70 -6.55 -5.96
N PRO A 86 18.38 -6.73 -6.15
CA PRO A 86 17.49 -7.01 -5.03
C PRO A 86 17.82 -8.39 -4.42
N PRO A 87 17.50 -8.61 -3.13
CA PRO A 87 17.58 -9.93 -2.51
C PRO A 87 16.72 -10.94 -3.25
N VAL A 88 17.28 -12.10 -3.62
CA VAL A 88 16.54 -13.23 -4.22
C VAL A 88 16.91 -14.50 -3.51
N LEU A 89 15.90 -15.18 -2.95
CA LEU A 89 16.02 -16.47 -2.29
C LEU A 89 15.20 -17.53 -3.02
N ALA A 90 15.71 -18.77 -3.02
CA ALA A 90 14.91 -19.95 -3.30
C ALA A 90 14.67 -20.73 -2.00
N VAL A 91 13.43 -21.12 -1.78
CA VAL A 91 13.02 -21.94 -0.62
C VAL A 91 12.40 -23.23 -1.14
N ALA A 92 12.74 -24.36 -0.51
CA ALA A 92 12.11 -25.64 -0.84
C ALA A 92 10.59 -25.58 -0.55
N GLU A 93 9.77 -26.26 -1.34
CA GLU A 93 8.30 -26.25 -1.19
C GLU A 93 7.85 -26.67 0.20
N ASP A 94 8.56 -27.61 0.82
CA ASP A 94 8.33 -28.13 2.17
C ASP A 94 9.03 -27.33 3.28
N GLY A 95 9.72 -26.25 2.93
CA GLY A 95 10.49 -25.43 3.87
C GLY A 95 11.83 -26.03 4.32
N SER A 96 12.24 -27.19 3.81
CA SER A 96 13.45 -27.93 4.26
C SER A 96 14.77 -27.25 3.92
N ALA A 97 14.80 -26.27 3.01
CA ALA A 97 15.99 -25.57 2.59
C ALA A 97 15.72 -24.10 2.23
N VAL A 98 16.60 -23.19 2.68
CA VAL A 98 16.58 -21.76 2.38
C VAL A 98 17.92 -21.39 1.72
N VAL A 99 17.87 -20.99 0.45
CA VAL A 99 19.06 -20.76 -0.38
C VAL A 99 19.09 -19.31 -0.88
N PRO A 100 19.96 -18.45 -0.35
CA PRO A 100 20.20 -17.13 -0.91
C PRO A 100 20.88 -17.24 -2.28
N LEU A 101 20.35 -16.54 -3.30
CA LEU A 101 20.84 -16.61 -4.67
C LEU A 101 21.53 -15.32 -5.12
N LEU A 102 20.89 -14.17 -4.92
CA LEU A 102 21.33 -12.85 -5.41
C LEU A 102 21.07 -11.78 -4.35
N GLY A 103 21.75 -10.64 -4.48
CA GLY A 103 21.54 -9.49 -3.60
C GLY A 103 22.27 -9.60 -2.26
N GLY A 104 23.48 -10.13 -2.24
CA GLY A 104 24.29 -10.24 -1.01
C GLY A 104 24.46 -8.92 -0.27
N LEU A 105 24.67 -7.82 -0.99
CA LEU A 105 24.75 -6.47 -0.44
C LEU A 105 23.39 -5.87 -0.08
N GLY A 106 22.32 -6.41 -0.63
CA GLY A 106 20.93 -6.05 -0.32
C GLY A 106 20.36 -6.78 0.90
N GLY A 107 21.14 -7.64 1.56
CA GLY A 107 20.72 -8.32 2.79
C GLY A 107 20.09 -9.69 2.59
N VAL A 108 20.27 -10.34 1.42
CA VAL A 108 19.69 -11.67 1.17
C VAL A 108 20.06 -12.72 2.22
N ASN A 109 21.30 -12.68 2.76
CA ASN A 109 21.74 -13.63 3.77
C ASN A 109 21.08 -13.39 5.14
N VAL A 110 20.76 -12.13 5.47
CA VAL A 110 19.96 -11.79 6.66
C VAL A 110 18.56 -12.35 6.52
N MET A 111 17.91 -12.11 5.37
CA MET A 111 16.58 -12.68 5.07
C MET A 111 16.60 -14.21 5.12
N ALA A 112 17.66 -14.84 4.57
CA ALA A 112 17.81 -16.28 4.59
C ALA A 112 17.86 -16.83 6.02
N ARG A 113 18.57 -16.16 6.95
CA ARG A 113 18.62 -16.56 8.37
C ARG A 113 17.29 -16.37 9.08
N GLU A 114 16.60 -15.26 8.85
CA GLU A 114 15.30 -14.97 9.44
C GLU A 114 14.26 -16.02 9.02
N ILE A 115 14.20 -16.35 7.72
CA ILE A 115 13.31 -17.38 7.19
C ILE A 115 13.71 -18.77 7.69
N ALA A 116 14.98 -19.10 7.66
CA ALA A 116 15.49 -20.40 8.11
C ALA A 116 15.19 -20.64 9.60
N ALA A 117 15.35 -19.60 10.43
CA ALA A 117 14.99 -19.65 11.84
C ALA A 117 13.48 -19.93 12.06
N SER A 118 12.60 -19.29 11.27
CA SER A 118 11.16 -19.52 11.36
C SER A 118 10.71 -20.90 10.87
N LEU A 119 11.51 -21.51 9.98
CA LEU A 119 11.27 -22.86 9.45
C LEU A 119 12.06 -23.95 10.19
N GLU A 120 12.83 -23.59 11.24
CA GLU A 120 13.68 -24.47 12.05
C GLU A 120 14.73 -25.23 11.22
N VAL A 121 15.28 -24.57 10.18
CA VAL A 121 16.32 -25.13 9.29
C VAL A 121 17.55 -24.24 9.25
N ALA A 122 18.63 -24.70 8.61
CA ALA A 122 19.83 -23.89 8.37
C ALA A 122 19.76 -23.16 7.03
N ALA A 123 20.18 -21.90 6.98
CA ALA A 123 20.33 -21.16 5.72
C ALA A 123 21.59 -21.63 4.98
N ALA A 124 21.47 -21.90 3.67
CA ALA A 124 22.58 -22.36 2.82
C ALA A 124 23.47 -21.18 2.35
N ILE A 125 24.06 -20.46 3.29
CA ILE A 125 24.93 -19.32 3.01
C ILE A 125 26.30 -19.81 2.50
N THR A 126 26.76 -19.24 1.38
CA THR A 126 28.06 -19.59 0.74
C THR A 126 29.03 -18.43 0.70
N THR A 127 28.67 -17.25 1.19
CA THR A 127 29.50 -16.05 1.19
C THR A 127 30.69 -16.23 2.14
N SER A 128 31.89 -16.29 1.59
CA SER A 128 33.13 -16.60 2.36
C SER A 128 33.37 -15.67 3.54
N GLY A 129 33.11 -14.37 3.39
CA GLY A 129 33.23 -13.40 4.49
C GLY A 129 32.28 -13.70 5.65
N GLU A 130 31.03 -14.03 5.37
CA GLU A 130 30.06 -14.35 6.42
C GLU A 130 30.32 -15.70 7.09
N LEU A 131 30.79 -16.69 6.32
CA LEU A 131 31.17 -17.99 6.88
C LEU A 131 32.39 -17.87 7.80
N ARG A 132 33.33 -16.99 7.44
CA ARG A 132 34.60 -16.83 8.19
C ARG A 132 34.46 -15.89 9.38
N PHE A 133 33.70 -14.80 9.22
CA PHE A 133 33.60 -13.73 10.20
C PHE A 133 32.25 -13.69 10.95
N GLY A 134 31.32 -14.55 10.60
CA GLY A 134 29.99 -14.60 11.21
C GLY A 134 29.07 -13.42 10.86
N THR A 135 29.57 -12.45 10.07
CA THR A 135 28.83 -11.22 9.71
C THR A 135 29.20 -10.72 8.32
N CYS A 136 28.34 -9.89 7.72
CA CYS A 136 28.61 -9.19 6.48
C CYS A 136 29.08 -7.75 6.77
N LEU A 137 30.37 -7.50 6.72
CA LEU A 137 30.95 -6.17 6.96
C LEU A 137 30.46 -5.12 5.94
N LEU A 138 30.12 -5.55 4.71
CA LEU A 138 29.65 -4.66 3.64
C LEU A 138 28.15 -4.35 3.72
N ASN A 139 27.42 -5.04 4.57
CA ASN A 139 26.01 -4.80 4.85
C ASN A 139 25.79 -4.80 6.36
N PRO A 140 26.21 -3.73 7.06
CA PRO A 140 26.04 -3.62 8.50
C PRO A 140 24.57 -3.70 8.89
N PRO A 141 24.23 -4.15 10.11
CA PRO A 141 22.85 -4.28 10.57
C PRO A 141 22.13 -2.94 10.63
N SER A 142 20.81 -3.01 10.76
CA SER A 142 19.97 -1.83 10.98
C SER A 142 20.53 -0.95 12.09
N GLY A 143 20.54 0.35 11.89
CA GLY A 143 21.16 1.32 12.80
C GLY A 143 22.61 1.67 12.44
N TYR A 144 23.21 1.05 11.42
CA TYR A 144 24.54 1.39 10.91
C TYR A 144 24.53 1.59 9.39
N ALA A 145 25.50 2.34 8.89
CA ALA A 145 25.70 2.56 7.46
C ALA A 145 27.17 2.34 7.09
N LEU A 146 27.42 1.78 5.91
CA LEU A 146 28.75 1.65 5.33
C LEU A 146 29.17 2.98 4.68
N GLY A 147 30.42 3.40 4.85
CA GLY A 147 30.95 4.64 4.29
C GLY A 147 31.18 4.55 2.78
N ASP A 148 32.01 3.61 2.34
CA ASP A 148 32.33 3.39 0.93
C ASP A 148 32.34 1.90 0.60
N LEU A 149 31.54 1.53 -0.40
CA LEU A 149 31.38 0.12 -0.79
C LEU A 149 32.59 -0.44 -1.52
N GLU A 150 33.21 0.36 -2.39
CA GLU A 150 34.34 -0.13 -3.21
C GLU A 150 35.61 -0.31 -2.38
N LEU A 151 35.89 0.62 -1.47
CA LEU A 151 36.95 0.46 -0.48
C LEU A 151 36.66 -0.68 0.48
N GLY A 152 35.39 -0.81 0.92
CA GLY A 152 34.95 -1.93 1.75
C GLY A 152 35.15 -3.29 1.10
N LYS A 153 34.88 -3.45 -0.20
CA LYS A 153 35.16 -4.70 -0.94
C LYS A 153 36.66 -5.06 -0.91
N ARG A 154 37.55 -4.08 -1.11
CA ARG A 154 39.01 -4.28 -1.03
C ARG A 154 39.43 -4.67 0.38
N PHE A 155 38.92 -3.96 1.38
CA PHE A 155 39.14 -4.24 2.80
C PHE A 155 38.79 -5.69 3.17
N VAL A 156 37.59 -6.15 2.77
CA VAL A 156 37.13 -7.53 3.02
C VAL A 156 37.99 -8.54 2.25
N SER A 157 38.45 -8.21 1.03
CA SER A 157 39.38 -9.04 0.27
C SER A 157 40.70 -9.23 1.00
N ASP A 158 41.29 -8.17 1.58
CA ASP A 158 42.54 -8.23 2.35
C ASP A 158 42.36 -9.07 3.63
N LEU A 159 41.23 -8.92 4.35
CA LEU A 159 40.89 -9.77 5.50
C LEU A 159 40.78 -11.25 5.11
N LEU A 160 40.16 -11.55 3.97
CA LEU A 160 40.03 -12.93 3.48
C LEU A 160 41.39 -13.50 3.05
N ALA A 161 42.32 -12.63 2.63
CA ALA A 161 43.71 -13.01 2.34
C ALA A 161 44.56 -13.31 3.59
N GLY A 162 44.04 -13.04 4.79
CA GLY A 162 44.65 -13.38 6.07
C GLY A 162 45.23 -12.19 6.85
N GLU A 163 44.95 -10.95 6.42
CA GLU A 163 45.33 -9.78 7.22
C GLU A 163 44.53 -9.69 8.51
N THR A 164 45.10 -9.06 9.52
CA THR A 164 44.45 -8.73 10.80
C THR A 164 43.83 -7.34 10.76
N VAL A 165 42.93 -7.05 11.71
CA VAL A 165 42.20 -5.79 11.78
C VAL A 165 42.20 -5.24 13.22
N ARG A 166 42.31 -3.91 13.36
CA ARG A 166 41.99 -3.22 14.61
C ARG A 166 40.60 -2.57 14.52
N ILE A 167 39.89 -2.53 15.62
CA ILE A 167 38.56 -1.92 15.72
C ILE A 167 38.68 -0.65 16.57
N GLU A 168 38.26 0.48 16.01
CA GLU A 168 38.23 1.79 16.67
C GLU A 168 36.78 2.25 16.80
N GLY A 169 36.27 2.43 18.01
CA GLY A 169 34.88 2.70 18.35
C GLY A 169 34.11 1.43 18.72
N GLU A 170 32.83 1.59 19.04
CA GLU A 170 32.00 0.52 19.60
C GLU A 170 30.81 0.18 18.69
N ALA A 171 30.63 -1.11 18.39
CA ALA A 171 29.45 -1.65 17.77
C ALA A 171 29.21 -3.08 18.26
N PRO A 172 28.09 -3.35 18.97
CA PRO A 172 27.83 -4.66 19.57
C PRO A 172 27.89 -5.83 18.59
N TRP A 173 27.50 -5.60 17.35
CA TRP A 173 27.52 -6.63 16.30
C TRP A 173 28.94 -6.98 15.82
N LEU A 174 29.92 -6.06 15.92
CA LEU A 174 31.32 -6.34 15.63
C LEU A 174 31.98 -7.18 16.74
N VAL A 175 31.59 -6.98 18.01
CA VAL A 175 32.07 -7.80 19.13
C VAL A 175 31.68 -9.27 18.98
N GLN A 176 30.54 -9.53 18.32
CA GLN A 176 30.08 -10.90 18.03
C GLN A 176 30.71 -11.49 16.76
N ALA A 177 31.40 -10.66 15.95
CA ALA A 177 32.05 -11.09 14.74
C ALA A 177 33.39 -11.81 15.05
N GLN A 178 33.68 -12.86 14.27
CA GLN A 178 34.95 -13.61 14.40
C GLN A 178 36.06 -12.95 13.58
N LEU A 179 36.33 -11.68 13.86
CA LEU A 179 37.37 -10.94 13.13
C LEU A 179 38.77 -11.29 13.71
N PRO A 180 39.80 -11.36 12.86
CA PRO A 180 41.19 -11.58 13.31
C PRO A 180 41.75 -10.26 13.88
N GLU A 181 41.44 -9.95 15.14
CA GLU A 181 41.80 -8.69 15.79
C GLU A 181 43.28 -8.65 16.20
N ASP A 182 43.93 -7.52 15.90
CA ASP A 182 45.31 -7.19 16.34
C ASP A 182 45.40 -5.65 16.47
N ALA A 183 45.79 -5.17 17.65
CA ALA A 183 45.91 -3.73 17.94
C ALA A 183 46.93 -3.01 17.02
N GLN A 184 47.88 -3.74 16.42
CA GLN A 184 48.88 -3.20 15.50
C GLN A 184 48.56 -3.44 14.02
N ALA A 185 47.34 -3.94 13.73
CA ALA A 185 46.91 -4.24 12.37
C ALA A 185 46.96 -3.01 11.45
N ARG A 186 47.34 -3.26 10.19
CA ARG A 186 47.30 -2.26 9.12
C ARG A 186 45.86 -1.86 8.80
N LEU A 187 44.94 -2.84 8.77
CA LEU A 187 43.54 -2.61 8.51
C LEU A 187 42.83 -2.08 9.76
N ALA A 188 41.93 -1.13 9.57
CA ALA A 188 41.15 -0.56 10.67
C ALA A 188 39.66 -0.46 10.33
N VAL A 189 38.81 -0.91 11.25
CA VAL A 189 37.36 -0.58 11.23
C VAL A 189 37.15 0.62 12.14
N HIS A 190 36.62 1.70 11.59
CA HIS A 190 36.26 2.89 12.36
C HIS A 190 34.75 2.96 12.52
N VAL A 191 34.26 2.95 13.77
CA VAL A 191 32.86 3.14 14.11
C VAL A 191 32.69 4.52 14.75
N SER A 192 32.18 5.48 13.98
CA SER A 192 32.02 6.85 14.47
C SER A 192 31.01 7.62 13.60
N HIS A 193 30.31 8.59 14.19
CA HIS A 193 29.50 9.56 13.45
C HIS A 193 30.32 10.70 12.83
N ALA A 194 31.60 10.82 13.19
CA ALA A 194 32.47 11.88 12.66
C ALA A 194 32.75 11.73 11.17
N GLU A 195 32.68 12.83 10.43
CA GLU A 195 33.08 12.88 9.04
C GLU A 195 34.56 12.53 8.89
N ARG A 196 34.87 11.58 8.01
CA ARG A 196 36.23 11.12 7.76
C ARG A 196 36.44 10.85 6.28
N ALA A 197 37.57 11.28 5.74
CA ALA A 197 37.95 10.94 4.39
C ALA A 197 38.27 9.43 4.31
N PRO A 198 37.70 8.68 3.36
CA PRO A 198 37.93 7.24 3.24
C PRO A 198 39.35 6.93 2.80
N ALA A 199 39.96 5.89 3.40
CA ALA A 199 41.29 5.40 3.05
C ALA A 199 41.24 3.91 2.68
N ALA A 200 42.19 3.44 1.85
CA ALA A 200 42.18 2.09 1.30
C ALA A 200 42.31 0.96 2.33
N ASN A 201 42.86 1.26 3.49
CA ASN A 201 43.05 0.33 4.61
C ASN A 201 42.03 0.54 5.74
N GLU A 202 40.98 1.33 5.50
CA GLU A 202 39.97 1.67 6.50
C GLU A 202 38.57 1.26 6.02
N LEU A 203 37.80 0.69 6.95
CA LEU A 203 36.38 0.44 6.77
C LEU A 203 35.60 1.39 7.68
N LEU A 204 34.90 2.35 7.08
CA LEU A 204 34.11 3.32 7.82
C LEU A 204 32.70 2.79 8.04
N ILE A 205 32.31 2.66 9.29
CA ILE A 205 30.96 2.27 9.74
C ILE A 205 30.37 3.44 10.52
N TYR A 206 29.27 3.96 10.04
CA TYR A 206 28.58 5.10 10.62
C TYR A 206 27.37 4.64 11.43
N PRO A 207 27.37 4.82 12.79
CA PRO A 207 26.15 4.59 13.56
C PRO A 207 25.10 5.64 13.18
N ARG A 208 23.86 5.23 12.94
CA ARG A 208 22.74 6.12 12.68
C ARG A 208 22.19 6.69 14.00
N ASN A 209 22.96 7.56 14.62
CA ASN A 209 22.71 8.13 15.93
C ASN A 209 22.50 9.65 15.90
N VAL A 210 22.33 10.23 14.71
CA VAL A 210 22.13 11.66 14.50
C VAL A 210 20.72 11.94 14.04
N VAL A 211 20.07 12.94 14.66
CA VAL A 211 18.77 13.47 14.23
C VAL A 211 18.91 14.94 13.94
N VAL A 212 18.35 15.38 12.84
CA VAL A 212 18.36 16.80 12.46
C VAL A 212 16.95 17.34 12.46
N ALA A 213 16.69 18.38 13.25
CA ALA A 213 15.45 19.16 13.17
C ALA A 213 15.62 20.33 12.22
N VAL A 214 14.59 20.56 11.40
CA VAL A 214 14.55 21.64 10.40
C VAL A 214 13.09 22.05 10.16
N ASP A 215 12.87 23.34 9.88
CA ASP A 215 11.55 23.87 9.53
C ASP A 215 11.37 23.95 8.00
N ALA A 216 10.13 23.87 7.52
CA ALA A 216 9.80 23.84 6.09
C ALA A 216 10.14 25.15 5.35
N GLY A 217 10.30 26.26 6.06
CA GLY A 217 10.67 27.56 5.51
C GLY A 217 12.12 27.69 5.06
N VAL A 218 12.96 26.69 5.31
CA VAL A 218 14.37 26.69 4.90
C VAL A 218 14.47 26.44 3.39
N GLU A 219 15.17 27.30 2.68
CA GLU A 219 15.46 27.10 1.26
C GLU A 219 16.45 25.94 1.08
N SER A 220 16.17 25.06 0.11
CA SER A 220 17.02 23.89 -0.17
C SER A 220 17.34 23.05 1.08
N ILE A 221 16.31 22.55 1.75
CA ILE A 221 16.40 21.84 3.05
C ILE A 221 17.49 20.75 3.06
N ALA A 222 17.56 19.91 2.04
CA ALA A 222 18.57 18.85 1.98
C ALA A 222 20.00 19.40 1.98
N GLN A 223 20.24 20.51 1.29
CA GLN A 223 21.55 21.16 1.27
C GLN A 223 21.87 21.82 2.62
N ALA A 224 20.90 22.52 3.22
CA ALA A 224 21.08 23.14 4.54
C ALA A 224 21.44 22.08 5.61
N VAL A 225 20.79 20.92 5.55
CA VAL A 225 21.13 19.77 6.43
C VAL A 225 22.54 19.27 6.18
N ARG A 226 22.98 19.09 4.91
CA ARG A 226 24.35 18.67 4.59
C ARG A 226 25.39 19.68 5.08
N ASP A 227 25.12 20.96 4.86
CA ASP A 227 26.04 22.05 5.27
C ASP A 227 26.18 22.11 6.80
N ALA A 228 25.08 21.97 7.53
CA ALA A 228 25.09 21.92 8.98
C ALA A 228 25.84 20.70 9.52
N LEU A 229 25.63 19.52 8.95
CA LEU A 229 26.37 18.30 9.33
C LEU A 229 27.86 18.44 9.02
N HIS A 230 28.24 18.97 7.86
CA HIS A 230 29.64 19.21 7.47
C HIS A 230 30.34 20.21 8.40
N GLN A 231 29.68 21.32 8.75
CA GLN A 231 30.20 22.28 9.73
C GLN A 231 30.41 21.65 11.10
N ALA A 232 29.51 20.75 11.50
CA ALA A 232 29.61 19.97 12.72
C ALA A 232 30.65 18.81 12.63
N LYS A 233 31.24 18.56 11.45
CA LYS A 233 32.11 17.43 11.15
C LYS A 233 31.44 16.08 11.39
N ILE A 234 30.16 15.97 11.05
CA ILE A 234 29.33 14.78 11.18
C ILE A 234 29.06 14.21 9.79
N ALA A 235 29.25 12.91 9.62
CA ALA A 235 28.98 12.22 8.37
C ALA A 235 27.45 12.15 8.10
N VAL A 236 27.04 12.46 6.88
CA VAL A 236 25.61 12.36 6.46
C VAL A 236 25.06 10.94 6.64
N GLN A 237 25.90 9.92 6.49
CA GLN A 237 25.55 8.52 6.68
C GLN A 237 25.10 8.20 8.12
N SER A 238 25.49 9.02 9.10
CA SER A 238 25.07 8.88 10.51
C SER A 238 23.66 9.43 10.78
N LEU A 239 23.03 10.09 9.81
CA LEU A 239 21.67 10.61 9.95
C LEU A 239 20.66 9.47 10.07
N ALA A 240 19.93 9.44 11.19
CA ALA A 240 18.86 8.47 11.45
C ALA A 240 17.53 8.91 10.84
N CYS A 241 17.15 10.19 11.04
CA CYS A 241 15.93 10.78 10.47
C CYS A 241 16.02 12.31 10.45
N LEU A 242 15.13 12.93 9.65
CA LEU A 242 14.77 14.33 9.78
C LEU A 242 13.58 14.48 10.74
N LEU A 243 13.57 15.54 11.53
CA LEU A 243 12.48 15.91 12.42
C LEU A 243 11.96 17.32 12.05
N ALA A 244 10.66 17.46 11.86
CA ALA A 244 10.01 18.73 11.56
C ALA A 244 8.82 18.99 12.50
N ALA A 245 8.24 20.20 12.38
CA ALA A 245 7.02 20.53 13.09
C ALA A 245 5.82 19.75 12.54
N ASP A 246 4.93 19.31 13.40
CA ASP A 246 3.75 18.54 12.98
C ASP A 246 2.71 19.37 12.18
N ILE A 247 2.73 20.70 12.31
CA ILE A 247 1.96 21.60 11.45
C ILE A 247 2.50 21.68 10.01
N GLU A 248 3.70 21.16 9.75
CA GLU A 248 4.38 21.19 8.45
C GLU A 248 4.35 19.83 7.73
N MET A 249 3.58 18.86 8.24
CA MET A 249 3.53 17.48 7.72
C MET A 249 3.22 17.39 6.22
N ALA A 250 2.48 18.35 5.67
CA ALA A 250 2.12 18.39 4.25
C ALA A 250 3.21 19.02 3.35
N SER A 251 4.31 19.56 3.91
CA SER A 251 5.35 20.23 3.14
C SER A 251 6.01 19.31 2.10
N PRO A 252 5.94 19.64 0.79
CA PRO A 252 6.65 18.89 -0.25
C PRO A 252 8.17 18.98 -0.08
N GLY A 253 8.71 20.14 0.31
CA GLY A 253 10.15 20.35 0.47
C GLY A 253 10.77 19.46 1.56
N LEU A 254 10.09 19.28 2.71
CA LEU A 254 10.53 18.34 3.75
C LEU A 254 10.54 16.89 3.26
N ARG A 255 9.51 16.49 2.51
CA ARG A 255 9.43 15.14 1.94
C ARG A 255 10.51 14.89 0.90
N GLU A 256 10.75 15.84 0.00
CA GLU A 256 11.81 15.77 -1.01
C GLU A 256 13.18 15.69 -0.37
N ALA A 257 13.45 16.52 0.64
CA ALA A 257 14.71 16.50 1.38
C ALA A 257 14.95 15.14 2.08
N ALA A 258 13.93 14.59 2.72
CA ALA A 258 14.04 13.27 3.37
C ALA A 258 14.33 12.15 2.36
N LEU A 259 13.69 12.20 1.18
CA LEU A 259 13.94 11.27 0.08
C LEU A 259 15.37 11.41 -0.47
N GLU A 260 15.83 12.63 -0.71
CA GLU A 260 17.18 12.92 -1.21
C GLU A 260 18.28 12.50 -0.23
N LEU A 261 18.05 12.70 1.07
CA LEU A 261 18.96 12.27 2.14
C LEU A 261 18.84 10.77 2.45
N GLY A 262 17.82 10.10 1.93
CA GLY A 262 17.60 8.67 2.13
C GLY A 262 17.24 8.31 3.57
N VAL A 263 16.53 9.17 4.31
CA VAL A 263 16.16 8.98 5.72
C VAL A 263 14.66 9.19 5.95
N PRO A 264 14.06 8.60 6.99
CA PRO A 264 12.69 8.87 7.38
C PRO A 264 12.46 10.33 7.79
N LEU A 265 11.28 10.86 7.46
CA LEU A 265 10.78 12.13 7.97
C LEU A 265 9.84 11.88 9.15
N ARG A 266 10.12 12.53 10.26
CA ARG A 266 9.39 12.41 11.52
C ARG A 266 8.90 13.78 11.96
N PHE A 267 7.87 13.81 12.80
CA PHE A 267 7.23 15.05 13.24
C PHE A 267 7.03 15.08 14.75
N ALA A 268 7.19 16.27 15.32
CA ALA A 268 6.94 16.55 16.73
C ALA A 268 6.22 17.90 16.89
N GLN A 269 5.78 18.22 18.09
CA GLN A 269 4.97 19.40 18.38
C GLN A 269 5.62 20.69 17.88
N ALA A 270 4.83 21.53 17.21
CA ALA A 270 5.28 22.77 16.58
C ALA A 270 5.68 23.87 17.56
N GLU A 271 5.10 23.88 18.76
CA GLU A 271 5.22 24.95 19.76
C GLU A 271 6.61 25.04 20.39
N MET A 272 7.49 24.06 20.12
CA MET A 272 8.85 23.99 20.65
C MET A 272 9.86 24.56 19.67
N VAL A 273 10.90 25.22 20.18
CA VAL A 273 12.09 25.56 19.38
C VAL A 273 12.82 24.27 18.95
N LEU A 274 13.63 24.35 17.88
CA LEU A 274 14.25 23.19 17.24
C LEU A 274 14.97 22.24 18.22
N GLY A 275 15.79 22.78 19.13
CA GLY A 275 16.52 22.00 20.10
C GLY A 275 15.63 21.29 21.15
N GLU A 276 14.60 21.98 21.64
CA GLU A 276 13.63 21.38 22.57
C GLU A 276 12.80 20.28 21.86
N ARG A 277 12.44 20.52 20.61
CA ARG A 277 11.74 19.53 19.77
C ARG A 277 12.55 18.25 19.62
N LEU A 278 13.87 18.36 19.37
CA LEU A 278 14.78 17.23 19.30
C LEU A 278 14.86 16.46 20.59
N SER A 279 15.17 17.15 21.71
CA SER A 279 15.35 16.50 23.00
C SER A 279 14.08 15.78 23.48
N THR A 280 12.92 16.42 23.26
CA THR A 280 11.62 15.82 23.60
C THR A 280 11.29 14.60 22.72
N ALA A 281 11.53 14.71 21.41
CA ALA A 281 11.20 13.64 20.46
C ALA A 281 12.11 12.41 20.61
N ILE A 282 13.37 12.61 21.00
CA ILE A 282 14.34 11.51 21.18
C ILE A 282 14.18 10.86 22.57
N GLY A 283 13.80 11.62 23.60
CA GLY A 283 13.50 11.10 24.94
C GLY A 283 14.67 10.50 25.72
N GLN A 284 15.91 10.74 25.25
CA GLN A 284 17.14 10.31 25.92
C GLN A 284 18.22 11.40 25.84
N PRO A 285 19.29 11.34 26.66
CA PRO A 285 20.37 12.32 26.63
C PRO A 285 21.03 12.38 25.25
N VAL A 286 21.22 13.60 24.74
CA VAL A 286 21.88 13.87 23.45
C VAL A 286 22.79 15.09 23.57
N SER A 287 23.86 15.10 22.77
CA SER A 287 24.66 16.31 22.54
C SER A 287 23.99 17.15 21.48
N MET A 288 23.83 18.46 21.74
CA MET A 288 23.10 19.38 20.88
C MET A 288 24.06 20.37 20.19
N LEU A 289 23.76 20.62 18.93
CA LEU A 289 24.38 21.69 18.13
C LEU A 289 23.23 22.47 17.47
N ASP A 290 23.02 23.68 17.91
CA ASP A 290 21.90 24.53 17.49
C ASP A 290 22.37 25.65 16.57
N SER A 291 21.61 25.91 15.52
CA SER A 291 21.67 27.11 14.69
C SER A 291 20.25 27.65 14.49
N ASP A 292 20.13 28.86 13.91
CA ASP A 292 18.82 29.52 13.73
C ASP A 292 17.86 28.70 12.80
N THR A 293 18.38 27.84 11.94
CA THR A 293 17.61 27.16 10.89
C THR A 293 17.64 25.65 10.97
N VAL A 294 18.64 25.07 11.67
CA VAL A 294 18.87 23.64 11.77
C VAL A 294 19.40 23.33 13.17
N ALA A 295 18.84 22.34 13.84
CA ALA A 295 19.38 21.81 15.08
C ALA A 295 19.78 20.33 14.88
N ILE A 296 20.91 19.94 15.47
CA ILE A 296 21.47 18.59 15.38
C ILE A 296 21.53 17.97 16.76
N ALA A 297 21.00 16.79 16.92
CA ALA A 297 21.16 15.96 18.11
C ALA A 297 22.00 14.74 17.79
N VAL A 298 22.98 14.44 18.65
CA VAL A 298 23.83 13.26 18.56
C VAL A 298 23.63 12.41 19.80
N ALA A 299 23.14 11.19 19.61
CA ALA A 299 22.98 10.20 20.69
C ALA A 299 24.25 9.33 20.82
N GLU A 300 24.40 8.67 21.96
CA GLU A 300 25.53 7.73 22.21
C GLU A 300 25.43 6.48 21.35
N HIS A 301 24.22 5.97 21.13
CA HIS A 301 23.94 4.74 20.40
C HIS A 301 23.06 4.99 19.18
N PRO A 302 23.03 4.06 18.19
CA PRO A 302 22.09 4.13 17.08
C PRO A 302 20.66 4.29 17.53
N LEU A 303 19.92 5.14 16.82
CA LEU A 303 18.52 5.46 17.10
C LEU A 303 17.59 4.67 16.16
N ASP A 304 16.47 4.20 16.71
CA ASP A 304 15.36 3.70 15.88
C ASP A 304 14.47 4.89 15.47
N PRO A 305 14.42 5.25 14.19
CA PRO A 305 13.60 6.37 13.73
C PRO A 305 12.10 6.19 14.03
N LEU A 306 11.62 4.96 14.21
CA LEU A 306 10.22 4.68 14.51
C LEU A 306 9.82 5.12 15.93
N GLN A 307 10.80 5.23 16.83
CA GLN A 307 10.60 5.70 18.21
C GLN A 307 10.72 7.23 18.34
N ILE A 308 11.11 7.94 17.28
CA ILE A 308 11.31 9.40 17.29
C ILE A 308 10.06 10.08 16.74
N GLY A 309 9.42 10.92 17.54
CA GLY A 309 8.21 11.63 17.13
C GLY A 309 7.17 10.71 16.47
N ARG A 310 6.42 11.23 15.51
CA ARG A 310 5.39 10.47 14.77
C ARG A 310 5.56 10.57 13.25
N PRO A 311 5.11 9.60 12.44
CA PRO A 311 5.06 9.75 10.99
C PRO A 311 3.93 10.71 10.59
N ARG A 312 3.90 11.14 9.33
CA ARG A 312 2.70 11.72 8.73
C ARG A 312 1.60 10.67 8.70
N GLY A 313 0.44 11.03 9.22
CA GLY A 313 -0.70 10.12 9.16
C GLY A 313 -1.30 10.03 7.76
N ARG A 314 -1.91 8.87 7.48
CA ARG A 314 -2.53 8.56 6.21
C ARG A 314 -3.98 8.15 6.39
N LEU A 315 -4.86 8.65 5.54
CA LEU A 315 -6.26 8.26 5.46
C LEU A 315 -6.60 7.87 4.02
N ALA A 316 -6.91 6.61 3.81
CA ALA A 316 -7.38 6.12 2.52
C ALA A 316 -8.88 5.79 2.58
N VAL A 317 -9.66 6.40 1.68
CA VAL A 317 -11.08 6.09 1.51
C VAL A 317 -11.22 5.16 0.32
N ILE A 318 -11.60 3.91 0.57
CA ILE A 318 -11.46 2.86 -0.43
C ILE A 318 -12.79 2.20 -0.82
N GLY A 319 -12.86 1.77 -2.08
CA GLY A 319 -13.96 0.98 -2.62
C GLY A 319 -13.61 -0.50 -2.71
N LEU A 320 -14.33 -1.33 -1.95
CA LEU A 320 -14.13 -2.79 -1.94
C LEU A 320 -14.62 -3.50 -3.21
N GLY A 321 -15.28 -2.76 -4.12
CA GLY A 321 -16.02 -3.38 -5.21
C GLY A 321 -17.34 -4.02 -4.75
N PRO A 322 -17.98 -4.84 -5.58
CA PRO A 322 -19.30 -5.40 -5.30
C PRO A 322 -19.26 -6.56 -4.29
N GLY A 323 -18.09 -7.12 -4.00
CA GLY A 323 -17.90 -8.17 -2.99
C GLY A 323 -17.03 -9.35 -3.42
N ALA A 324 -16.81 -9.57 -4.73
CA ALA A 324 -15.86 -10.56 -5.21
C ALA A 324 -14.42 -10.04 -5.04
N ALA A 325 -13.53 -10.87 -4.50
CA ALA A 325 -12.13 -10.51 -4.27
C ALA A 325 -11.37 -10.16 -5.56
N GLU A 326 -11.78 -10.75 -6.69
CA GLU A 326 -11.22 -10.51 -8.02
C GLU A 326 -11.58 -9.13 -8.57
N LEU A 327 -12.67 -8.53 -8.07
CA LEU A 327 -13.13 -7.19 -8.45
C LEU A 327 -12.62 -6.08 -7.49
N MET A 328 -11.85 -6.45 -6.48
CA MET A 328 -11.14 -5.49 -5.62
C MET A 328 -9.84 -5.08 -6.31
N VAL A 329 -9.65 -3.78 -6.53
CA VAL A 329 -8.45 -3.28 -7.21
C VAL A 329 -7.18 -3.50 -6.37
N PRO A 330 -6.02 -3.76 -7.00
CA PRO A 330 -4.78 -4.07 -6.28
C PRO A 330 -4.34 -2.98 -5.29
N ALA A 331 -4.53 -1.70 -5.62
CA ALA A 331 -4.21 -0.57 -4.74
C ALA A 331 -5.01 -0.63 -3.43
N VAL A 332 -6.29 -1.01 -3.47
CA VAL A 332 -7.14 -1.18 -2.28
C VAL A 332 -6.63 -2.32 -1.39
N LYS A 333 -6.20 -3.43 -1.98
CA LYS A 333 -5.60 -4.54 -1.23
C LYS A 333 -4.32 -4.12 -0.50
N ALA A 334 -3.47 -3.32 -1.18
CA ALA A 334 -2.23 -2.81 -0.59
C ALA A 334 -2.51 -1.85 0.58
N GLU A 335 -3.52 -0.96 0.46
CA GLU A 335 -3.92 -0.08 1.56
C GLU A 335 -4.46 -0.86 2.76
N LEU A 336 -5.32 -1.85 2.54
CA LEU A 336 -5.83 -2.71 3.60
C LEU A 336 -4.69 -3.47 4.31
N ALA A 337 -3.70 -3.95 3.56
CA ALA A 337 -2.57 -4.69 4.12
C ALA A 337 -1.70 -3.83 5.05
N ARG A 338 -1.53 -2.53 4.79
CA ARG A 338 -0.70 -1.64 5.62
C ARG A 338 -1.46 -0.85 6.68
N ALA A 339 -2.79 -0.86 6.65
CA ALA A 339 -3.60 -0.09 7.60
C ALA A 339 -3.37 -0.53 9.05
N ASN A 340 -3.32 0.44 9.98
CA ASN A 340 -3.41 0.19 11.40
C ASN A 340 -4.87 0.07 11.84
N ASP A 341 -5.74 0.91 11.24
CA ASP A 341 -7.15 1.02 11.59
C ASP A 341 -8.02 0.86 10.36
N VAL A 342 -9.09 0.08 10.47
CA VAL A 342 -10.08 -0.12 9.42
C VAL A 342 -11.46 0.30 9.94
N LEU A 343 -12.02 1.35 9.34
CA LEU A 343 -13.30 1.94 9.74
C LEU A 343 -14.36 1.67 8.68
N GLY A 344 -15.57 1.38 9.10
CA GLY A 344 -16.67 1.21 8.16
C GLY A 344 -17.96 0.72 8.80
N TYR A 345 -18.99 0.61 7.97
CA TYR A 345 -20.18 -0.15 8.32
C TYR A 345 -19.80 -1.61 8.53
N GLU A 346 -20.28 -2.23 9.60
CA GLU A 346 -19.86 -3.58 10.04
C GLU A 346 -19.81 -4.61 8.90
N THR A 347 -20.83 -4.63 8.03
CA THR A 347 -20.88 -5.54 6.88
C THR A 347 -19.71 -5.30 5.91
N TYR A 348 -19.30 -4.05 5.69
CA TYR A 348 -18.22 -3.71 4.76
C TYR A 348 -16.85 -3.98 5.38
N VAL A 349 -16.69 -3.73 6.67
CA VAL A 349 -15.47 -4.12 7.38
C VAL A 349 -15.28 -5.64 7.27
N ARG A 350 -16.32 -6.45 7.55
CA ARG A 350 -16.23 -7.90 7.39
C ARG A 350 -15.89 -8.37 5.97
N MET A 351 -16.34 -7.63 4.95
CA MET A 351 -16.00 -7.91 3.54
C MET A 351 -14.56 -7.59 3.17
N ALA A 352 -13.92 -6.69 3.90
CA ALA A 352 -12.54 -6.27 3.64
C ALA A 352 -11.49 -7.26 4.15
N GLY A 353 -11.86 -8.21 5.03
CA GLY A 353 -10.96 -9.22 5.59
C GLY A 353 -10.45 -10.24 4.56
N PRO A 354 -9.49 -11.10 4.95
CA PRO A 354 -8.98 -11.27 6.33
C PRO A 354 -8.06 -10.11 6.78
N PHE A 355 -7.96 -9.93 8.10
CA PHE A 355 -7.15 -8.89 8.74
C PHE A 355 -5.96 -9.49 9.49
N ARG A 356 -4.91 -8.68 9.71
CA ARG A 356 -3.82 -9.01 10.62
C ARG A 356 -4.29 -8.84 12.07
N ASP A 357 -3.68 -9.57 13.00
CA ASP A 357 -4.03 -9.52 14.43
C ASP A 357 -3.78 -8.15 15.10
N ASP A 358 -2.87 -7.34 14.51
CA ASP A 358 -2.52 -6.00 15.01
C ASP A 358 -3.40 -4.88 14.46
N GLN A 359 -4.31 -5.17 13.53
CA GLN A 359 -5.24 -4.19 12.97
C GLN A 359 -6.44 -3.95 13.89
N VAL A 360 -6.77 -2.70 14.09
CA VAL A 360 -7.94 -2.30 14.89
C VAL A 360 -9.14 -2.07 13.98
N LEU A 361 -10.25 -2.77 14.27
CA LEU A 361 -11.48 -2.68 13.49
C LEU A 361 -12.50 -1.79 14.20
N HIS A 362 -12.94 -0.72 13.54
CA HIS A 362 -13.93 0.24 14.03
C HIS A 362 -15.24 0.05 13.26
N CYS A 363 -16.11 -0.80 13.78
CA CYS A 363 -17.41 -1.07 13.19
C CYS A 363 -18.46 -0.10 13.74
N THR A 364 -19.20 0.58 12.85
CA THR A 364 -20.22 1.55 13.21
C THR A 364 -21.53 1.27 12.45
N ASP A 365 -22.66 1.89 12.87
CA ASP A 365 -23.90 1.81 12.14
C ASP A 365 -23.84 2.67 10.85
N ASN A 366 -24.72 2.34 9.89
CA ASN A 366 -24.79 3.00 8.59
C ASN A 366 -25.22 4.49 8.66
N ARG A 367 -25.78 4.94 9.78
CA ARG A 367 -26.24 6.32 9.98
C ARG A 367 -25.19 7.25 10.56
N GLU A 368 -23.98 6.75 10.84
CA GLU A 368 -22.91 7.47 11.54
C GLU A 368 -21.79 7.90 10.59
N GLU A 369 -22.12 8.28 9.35
CA GLU A 369 -21.15 8.58 8.30
C GLU A 369 -20.21 9.74 8.68
N MET A 370 -20.76 10.86 9.17
CA MET A 370 -19.96 12.03 9.58
C MET A 370 -19.13 11.76 10.84
N GLN A 371 -19.66 11.01 11.81
CA GLN A 371 -18.91 10.62 13.00
C GLN A 371 -17.73 9.72 12.62
N ARG A 372 -17.96 8.76 11.73
CA ARG A 372 -16.92 7.86 11.21
C ARG A 372 -15.83 8.64 10.47
N ALA A 373 -16.21 9.62 9.65
CA ALA A 373 -15.27 10.47 8.92
C ALA A 373 -14.40 11.28 9.89
N ARG A 374 -14.97 11.90 10.91
CA ARG A 374 -14.23 12.64 11.95
C ARG A 374 -13.30 11.73 12.73
N HIS A 375 -13.78 10.58 13.17
CA HIS A 375 -12.95 9.60 13.89
C HIS A 375 -11.76 9.10 13.04
N ALA A 376 -11.95 8.92 11.73
CA ALA A 376 -10.87 8.55 10.82
C ALA A 376 -9.77 9.63 10.76
N PHE A 377 -10.15 10.92 10.74
CA PHE A 377 -9.18 12.02 10.81
C PHE A 377 -8.49 12.11 12.18
N GLU A 378 -9.21 11.90 13.28
CA GLU A 378 -8.64 11.90 14.62
C GLU A 378 -7.52 10.83 14.76
N LEU A 379 -7.75 9.63 14.23
CA LEU A 379 -6.75 8.56 14.21
C LEU A 379 -5.58 8.88 13.27
N ALA A 380 -5.87 9.35 12.06
CA ALA A 380 -4.83 9.70 11.09
C ALA A 380 -3.98 10.88 11.58
N ALA A 381 -4.56 11.90 12.21
CA ALA A 381 -3.82 13.02 12.77
C ALA A 381 -2.80 12.60 13.85
N GLN A 382 -2.97 11.41 14.45
CA GLN A 382 -2.00 10.82 15.39
C GLN A 382 -0.84 10.09 14.69
N GLY A 383 -0.76 10.14 13.35
CA GLY A 383 0.28 9.46 12.57
C GLY A 383 -0.05 8.02 12.19
N ARG A 384 -1.30 7.60 12.36
CA ARG A 384 -1.75 6.23 12.02
C ARG A 384 -2.09 6.10 10.54
N SER A 385 -1.98 4.90 10.01
CA SER A 385 -2.48 4.54 8.67
C SER A 385 -3.92 4.03 8.82
N VAL A 386 -4.87 4.80 8.32
CA VAL A 386 -6.31 4.60 8.51
C VAL A 386 -6.99 4.31 7.19
N VAL A 387 -7.87 3.34 7.14
CA VAL A 387 -8.67 3.01 5.96
C VAL A 387 -10.16 3.12 6.30
N VAL A 388 -10.90 3.87 5.48
CA VAL A 388 -12.37 3.91 5.52
C VAL A 388 -12.90 3.09 4.35
N VAL A 389 -13.62 2.01 4.65
CA VAL A 389 -14.13 1.07 3.65
C VAL A 389 -15.56 1.37 3.21
N SER A 390 -15.81 1.24 1.92
CA SER A 390 -17.14 1.30 1.30
C SER A 390 -17.35 0.12 0.35
N SER A 391 -18.57 -0.37 0.25
CA SER A 391 -18.94 -1.30 -0.85
C SER A 391 -19.02 -0.54 -2.17
N GLY A 392 -18.63 -1.18 -3.27
CA GLY A 392 -18.62 -0.54 -4.58
C GLY A 392 -17.49 0.47 -4.72
N ASP A 393 -17.81 1.66 -5.19
CA ASP A 393 -16.91 2.81 -5.33
C ASP A 393 -17.17 3.81 -4.18
N PRO A 394 -16.14 4.37 -3.53
CA PRO A 394 -16.32 5.26 -2.38
C PRO A 394 -16.90 6.62 -2.74
N GLY A 395 -16.82 7.05 -4.01
CA GLY A 395 -17.40 8.28 -4.54
C GLY A 395 -18.86 8.14 -5.02
N VAL A 396 -19.41 6.91 -5.06
CA VAL A 396 -20.77 6.67 -5.56
C VAL A 396 -21.73 6.34 -4.41
N PHE A 397 -22.36 7.37 -3.84
CA PHE A 397 -23.29 7.28 -2.70
C PHE A 397 -22.67 6.57 -1.47
N ALA A 398 -21.41 6.85 -1.19
CA ALA A 398 -20.62 6.21 -0.17
C ALA A 398 -19.73 7.21 0.59
N MET A 399 -18.69 6.76 1.30
CA MET A 399 -18.00 7.52 2.33
C MET A 399 -17.14 8.69 1.84
N ALA A 400 -16.72 8.74 0.56
CA ALA A 400 -15.79 9.78 0.11
C ALA A 400 -16.35 11.20 0.28
N ALA A 401 -17.64 11.41 -0.01
CA ALA A 401 -18.28 12.71 0.19
C ALA A 401 -18.27 13.11 1.67
N ALA A 402 -18.67 12.22 2.58
CA ALA A 402 -18.70 12.50 4.01
C ALA A 402 -17.30 12.80 4.59
N VAL A 403 -16.27 12.11 4.11
CA VAL A 403 -14.87 12.37 4.51
C VAL A 403 -14.41 13.76 4.02
N LEU A 404 -14.72 14.11 2.77
CA LEU A 404 -14.38 15.42 2.22
C LEU A 404 -15.17 16.56 2.87
N GLU A 405 -16.46 16.34 3.19
CA GLU A 405 -17.29 17.29 3.95
C GLU A 405 -16.70 17.52 5.35
N ALA A 406 -16.32 16.45 6.07
CA ALA A 406 -15.73 16.57 7.39
C ALA A 406 -14.40 17.34 7.36
N LEU A 407 -13.56 17.14 6.33
CA LEU A 407 -12.31 17.88 6.16
C LEU A 407 -12.58 19.35 5.80
N HIS A 408 -13.51 19.61 4.90
CA HIS A 408 -13.88 20.96 4.45
C HIS A 408 -14.42 21.83 5.59
N GLU A 409 -15.22 21.23 6.48
CA GLU A 409 -15.77 21.91 7.66
C GLU A 409 -14.75 22.09 8.80
N SER A 410 -13.64 21.37 8.77
CA SER A 410 -12.64 21.40 9.83
C SER A 410 -11.69 22.59 9.70
N THR A 411 -11.37 23.22 10.83
CA THR A 411 -10.28 24.22 10.96
C THR A 411 -9.02 23.62 11.58
N ASP A 412 -9.03 22.31 11.89
CA ASP A 412 -7.88 21.64 12.49
C ASP A 412 -6.79 21.41 11.44
N VAL A 413 -5.66 22.10 11.62
CA VAL A 413 -4.50 22.01 10.73
C VAL A 413 -3.94 20.58 10.64
N HIS A 414 -4.06 19.79 11.70
CA HIS A 414 -3.57 18.41 11.70
C HIS A 414 -4.39 17.51 10.78
N TRP A 415 -5.72 17.75 10.66
CA TRP A 415 -6.55 17.04 9.70
C TRP A 415 -6.17 17.39 8.25
N HIS A 416 -5.92 18.70 7.98
CA HIS A 416 -5.48 19.17 6.65
C HIS A 416 -4.09 18.67 6.27
N ASN A 417 -3.27 18.28 7.23
CA ASN A 417 -1.94 17.71 7.02
C ASN A 417 -1.94 16.20 6.79
N VAL A 418 -3.05 15.50 7.04
CA VAL A 418 -3.18 14.06 6.75
C VAL A 418 -2.96 13.79 5.26
N ASP A 419 -2.26 12.71 4.95
CA ASP A 419 -2.12 12.20 3.58
C ASP A 419 -3.41 11.49 3.18
N LEU A 420 -4.35 12.25 2.57
CA LEU A 420 -5.66 11.75 2.17
C LEU A 420 -5.61 11.22 0.74
N GLU A 421 -6.08 9.99 0.56
CA GLU A 421 -6.25 9.37 -0.75
C GLU A 421 -7.64 8.73 -0.90
N ILE A 422 -8.21 8.82 -2.11
CA ILE A 422 -9.47 8.16 -2.45
C ILE A 422 -9.18 7.14 -3.54
N LEU A 423 -9.39 5.86 -3.24
CA LEU A 423 -9.15 4.76 -4.16
C LEU A 423 -10.46 4.19 -4.71
N PRO A 424 -10.61 4.13 -6.03
CA PRO A 424 -11.85 3.71 -6.66
C PRO A 424 -12.14 2.22 -6.44
N GLY A 425 -13.40 1.84 -6.64
CA GLY A 425 -13.84 0.45 -6.68
C GLY A 425 -14.87 0.22 -7.78
N VAL A 426 -15.09 -1.04 -8.14
CA VAL A 426 -16.11 -1.39 -9.12
C VAL A 426 -17.49 -1.20 -8.51
N SER A 427 -18.25 -0.22 -9.00
CA SER A 427 -19.60 0.07 -8.50
C SER A 427 -20.61 -1.04 -8.81
N ALA A 428 -21.64 -1.18 -7.99
CA ALA A 428 -22.68 -2.19 -8.19
C ALA A 428 -23.40 -2.07 -9.54
N SER A 429 -23.59 -0.85 -10.04
CA SER A 429 -24.20 -0.61 -11.36
C SER A 429 -23.35 -1.16 -12.49
N LEU A 430 -22.03 -0.90 -12.48
CA LEU A 430 -21.11 -1.38 -13.51
C LEU A 430 -20.93 -2.92 -13.43
N ALA A 431 -20.85 -3.48 -12.22
CA ALA A 431 -20.79 -4.92 -12.04
C ALA A 431 -22.05 -5.61 -12.56
N THR A 432 -23.24 -5.07 -12.27
CA THR A 432 -24.51 -5.60 -12.77
C THR A 432 -24.61 -5.48 -14.29
N ALA A 433 -24.20 -4.34 -14.86
CA ALA A 433 -24.20 -4.11 -16.30
C ALA A 433 -23.29 -5.11 -17.02
N ALA A 434 -22.08 -5.35 -16.51
CA ALA A 434 -21.14 -6.30 -17.08
C ALA A 434 -21.65 -7.76 -17.06
N GLN A 435 -22.37 -8.14 -16.02
CA GLN A 435 -23.00 -9.46 -15.92
C GLN A 435 -24.15 -9.65 -16.91
N ALA A 436 -24.89 -8.57 -17.20
CA ALA A 436 -26.02 -8.57 -18.13
C ALA A 436 -25.60 -8.40 -19.59
N GLY A 437 -24.41 -7.86 -19.84
CA GLY A 437 -23.87 -7.49 -21.15
C GLY A 437 -23.39 -6.04 -21.19
N ALA A 438 -24.13 -5.15 -21.88
CA ALA A 438 -23.81 -3.73 -21.96
C ALA A 438 -25.09 -2.85 -21.95
N PRO A 439 -25.98 -2.98 -20.97
CA PRO A 439 -27.20 -2.16 -20.90
C PRO A 439 -26.90 -0.66 -20.73
N LEU A 440 -25.71 -0.29 -20.25
CA LEU A 440 -25.21 1.07 -20.09
C LEU A 440 -24.22 1.45 -21.21
N GLY A 441 -24.36 0.86 -22.39
CA GLY A 441 -23.44 1.03 -23.52
C GLY A 441 -23.56 2.36 -24.28
N HIS A 442 -24.54 3.19 -23.95
CA HIS A 442 -24.73 4.56 -24.40
C HIS A 442 -24.82 5.50 -23.18
N ASP A 443 -25.26 6.74 -23.36
CA ASP A 443 -25.41 7.68 -22.25
C ASP A 443 -26.35 7.13 -21.17
N PHE A 444 -25.94 7.22 -19.93
CA PHE A 444 -26.72 6.73 -18.79
C PHE A 444 -26.56 7.63 -17.57
N CYS A 445 -27.46 7.48 -16.63
CA CYS A 445 -27.36 8.15 -15.32
C CYS A 445 -27.50 7.18 -14.16
N VAL A 446 -26.94 7.60 -13.01
CA VAL A 446 -26.97 6.87 -11.74
C VAL A 446 -27.78 7.68 -10.75
N LEU A 447 -28.84 7.11 -10.20
CA LEU A 447 -29.77 7.79 -9.29
C LEU A 447 -29.95 6.98 -8.01
N SER A 448 -29.85 7.65 -6.86
CA SER A 448 -30.25 7.05 -5.58
C SER A 448 -31.69 7.44 -5.24
N LEU A 449 -32.54 6.44 -5.01
CA LEU A 449 -33.94 6.63 -4.57
C LEU A 449 -34.06 6.89 -3.06
N SER A 450 -32.92 7.06 -2.35
CA SER A 450 -32.94 7.44 -0.94
C SER A 450 -33.24 8.92 -0.79
N ASP A 451 -34.30 9.24 -0.01
CA ASP A 451 -34.73 10.57 0.39
C ASP A 451 -34.22 10.98 1.79
N ASN A 452 -33.26 10.23 2.35
CA ASN A 452 -32.68 10.53 3.67
C ASN A 452 -31.94 11.87 3.71
N LEU A 453 -31.20 12.20 2.61
CA LEU A 453 -30.35 13.39 2.52
C LEU A 453 -30.82 14.43 1.52
N LYS A 454 -31.92 14.18 0.80
CA LYS A 454 -32.48 15.09 -0.20
C LYS A 454 -34.00 14.91 -0.32
N PRO A 455 -34.79 15.98 -0.55
CA PRO A 455 -36.22 15.89 -0.73
C PRO A 455 -36.60 14.98 -1.90
N TRP A 456 -37.67 14.21 -1.74
CA TRP A 456 -38.18 13.32 -2.79
C TRP A 456 -38.54 14.07 -4.08
N SER A 457 -39.05 15.29 -4.01
CA SER A 457 -39.36 16.13 -5.16
C SER A 457 -38.16 16.37 -6.09
N ILE A 458 -36.94 16.44 -5.54
CA ILE A 458 -35.73 16.54 -6.35
C ILE A 458 -35.46 15.22 -7.08
N ILE A 459 -35.70 14.08 -6.44
CA ILE A 459 -35.55 12.76 -7.05
C ILE A 459 -36.55 12.60 -8.20
N GLU A 460 -37.84 12.94 -7.99
CA GLU A 460 -38.89 12.92 -9.03
C GLU A 460 -38.50 13.76 -10.25
N LYS A 461 -38.05 15.00 -10.04
CA LYS A 461 -37.61 15.87 -11.12
C LYS A 461 -36.43 15.25 -11.91
N ARG A 462 -35.48 14.63 -11.22
CA ARG A 462 -34.33 13.98 -11.87
C ARG A 462 -34.76 12.75 -12.66
N LEU A 463 -35.65 11.94 -12.13
CA LEU A 463 -36.22 10.76 -12.80
C LEU A 463 -36.98 11.16 -14.08
N ASP A 464 -37.83 12.18 -14.00
CA ASP A 464 -38.61 12.68 -15.12
C ASP A 464 -37.73 13.20 -16.25
N LEU A 465 -36.76 14.08 -15.94
CA LEU A 465 -35.83 14.63 -16.92
C LEU A 465 -34.91 13.57 -17.54
N ALA A 466 -34.41 12.62 -16.75
CA ALA A 466 -33.56 11.54 -17.26
C ALA A 466 -34.34 10.57 -18.17
N ALA A 467 -35.59 10.29 -17.79
CA ALA A 467 -36.47 9.47 -18.60
C ALA A 467 -36.86 10.19 -19.90
N GLN A 468 -37.20 11.49 -19.85
CA GLN A 468 -37.49 12.31 -21.04
C GLN A 468 -36.27 12.40 -21.98
N ALA A 469 -35.04 12.52 -21.43
CA ALA A 469 -33.79 12.56 -22.20
C ALA A 469 -33.35 11.20 -22.76
N ASP A 470 -34.14 10.16 -22.58
CA ASP A 470 -33.88 8.79 -23.04
C ASP A 470 -32.58 8.14 -22.49
N LEU A 471 -32.11 8.56 -21.30
CA LEU A 471 -30.95 7.95 -20.67
C LEU A 471 -31.27 6.57 -20.12
N ALA A 472 -30.36 5.60 -20.26
CA ALA A 472 -30.42 4.40 -19.46
C ALA A 472 -30.18 4.77 -17.98
N MET A 473 -30.82 4.11 -17.03
CA MET A 473 -30.80 4.50 -15.62
C MET A 473 -30.39 3.36 -14.70
N ALA A 474 -29.53 3.67 -13.72
CA ALA A 474 -29.15 2.74 -12.64
C ALA A 474 -29.67 3.27 -11.30
N PHE A 475 -30.55 2.51 -10.63
CA PHE A 475 -31.15 2.90 -9.35
C PHE A 475 -30.43 2.24 -8.18
N TYR A 476 -29.87 3.07 -7.31
CA TYR A 476 -29.33 2.71 -6.00
C TYR A 476 -30.38 2.91 -4.91
N ASN A 477 -30.25 2.13 -3.83
CA ASN A 477 -31.17 2.21 -2.68
C ASN A 477 -32.65 2.13 -3.08
N PRO A 478 -33.05 1.18 -3.93
CA PRO A 478 -34.34 1.22 -4.61
C PRO A 478 -35.50 1.12 -3.63
N ILE A 479 -35.39 0.32 -2.57
CA ILE A 479 -36.44 0.09 -1.59
C ILE A 479 -35.84 -0.32 -0.24
N SER A 480 -36.51 0.05 0.88
CA SER A 480 -36.17 -0.44 2.23
C SER A 480 -37.45 -0.54 3.08
N ARG A 481 -37.36 -1.10 4.29
CA ARG A 481 -38.47 -1.17 5.22
C ARG A 481 -39.03 0.22 5.58
N SER A 482 -38.17 1.22 5.71
CA SER A 482 -38.54 2.62 5.98
C SER A 482 -38.89 3.41 4.72
N ARG A 483 -38.65 2.88 3.54
CA ARG A 483 -38.84 3.50 2.22
C ARG A 483 -39.51 2.49 1.26
N PRO A 484 -40.76 2.07 1.52
CA PRO A 484 -41.41 1.00 0.76
C PRO A 484 -42.04 1.43 -0.56
N TRP A 485 -42.32 2.74 -0.76
CA TRP A 485 -43.08 3.26 -1.89
C TRP A 485 -42.23 3.94 -2.98
N GLN A 486 -41.00 4.32 -2.69
CA GLN A 486 -40.15 5.14 -3.58
C GLN A 486 -39.91 4.47 -4.93
N LEU A 487 -39.63 3.15 -4.94
CA LEU A 487 -39.45 2.44 -6.19
C LEU A 487 -40.71 2.43 -7.06
N GLY A 488 -41.86 2.15 -6.46
CA GLY A 488 -43.15 2.18 -7.18
C GLY A 488 -43.38 3.53 -7.86
N ARG A 489 -43.18 4.61 -7.11
CA ARG A 489 -43.32 5.97 -7.64
C ARG A 489 -42.29 6.29 -8.74
N ALA A 490 -41.05 5.84 -8.58
CA ALA A 490 -40.05 6.00 -9.62
C ALA A 490 -40.43 5.29 -10.93
N LEU A 491 -40.96 4.07 -10.83
CA LEU A 491 -41.43 3.31 -11.98
C LEU A 491 -42.63 3.99 -12.70
N GLU A 492 -43.56 4.56 -11.95
CA GLU A 492 -44.68 5.34 -12.51
C GLU A 492 -44.19 6.54 -13.33
N ILE A 493 -43.20 7.29 -12.83
CA ILE A 493 -42.60 8.43 -13.54
C ILE A 493 -41.91 7.95 -14.83
N VAL A 494 -41.07 6.93 -14.72
CA VAL A 494 -40.35 6.40 -15.88
C VAL A 494 -41.31 5.85 -16.94
N ALA A 495 -42.38 5.20 -16.56
CA ALA A 495 -43.38 4.65 -17.46
C ALA A 495 -44.12 5.71 -18.30
N GLN A 496 -44.08 7.00 -17.93
CA GLN A 496 -44.62 8.08 -18.75
C GLN A 496 -43.79 8.35 -20.01
N HIS A 497 -42.52 7.96 -20.01
CA HIS A 497 -41.56 8.24 -21.07
C HIS A 497 -40.98 6.97 -21.73
N ARG A 498 -41.26 5.79 -21.22
CA ARG A 498 -40.74 4.51 -21.67
C ARG A 498 -41.83 3.55 -22.07
N ALA A 499 -41.54 2.79 -23.12
CA ALA A 499 -42.43 1.72 -23.56
C ALA A 499 -42.54 0.62 -22.47
N PRO A 500 -43.71 -0.02 -22.32
CA PRO A 500 -43.90 -1.12 -21.36
C PRO A 500 -42.87 -2.27 -21.51
N GLN A 501 -42.38 -2.48 -22.72
CA GLN A 501 -41.41 -3.54 -23.06
C GLN A 501 -39.95 -3.13 -22.83
N THR A 502 -39.67 -1.90 -22.38
CA THR A 502 -38.31 -1.43 -22.08
C THR A 502 -37.62 -2.45 -21.16
N PRO A 503 -36.42 -2.96 -21.57
CA PRO A 503 -35.71 -3.96 -20.78
C PRO A 503 -35.28 -3.41 -19.41
N VAL A 504 -35.40 -4.25 -18.38
CA VAL A 504 -34.94 -3.97 -17.04
C VAL A 504 -34.07 -5.13 -16.57
N VAL A 505 -32.93 -4.82 -15.97
CA VAL A 505 -32.02 -5.80 -15.35
C VAL A 505 -32.05 -5.64 -13.84
N LEU A 506 -32.30 -6.72 -13.15
CA LEU A 506 -32.25 -6.82 -11.69
C LEU A 506 -31.01 -7.65 -11.32
N GLY A 507 -30.00 -7.01 -10.72
CA GLY A 507 -28.81 -7.66 -10.19
C GLY A 507 -28.83 -7.66 -8.68
N ARG A 508 -29.08 -8.82 -8.06
CA ARG A 508 -29.07 -8.96 -6.61
C ARG A 508 -27.78 -9.62 -6.17
N ASP A 509 -27.09 -8.99 -5.19
CA ASP A 509 -25.81 -9.47 -4.64
C ASP A 509 -24.75 -9.76 -5.70
N VAL A 510 -24.74 -9.04 -6.81
CA VAL A 510 -23.74 -9.24 -7.87
C VAL A 510 -22.32 -9.12 -7.29
N GLY A 511 -21.48 -10.12 -7.60
CA GLY A 511 -20.15 -10.26 -7.04
C GLY A 511 -20.10 -10.86 -5.64
N ARG A 512 -21.20 -11.45 -5.15
CA ARG A 512 -21.26 -12.13 -3.84
C ARG A 512 -21.80 -13.56 -3.99
N PRO A 513 -21.53 -14.44 -3.01
CA PRO A 513 -22.17 -15.75 -2.99
C PRO A 513 -23.71 -15.65 -3.03
N GLY A 514 -24.35 -16.41 -3.91
CA GLY A 514 -25.78 -16.37 -4.10
C GLY A 514 -26.30 -15.23 -4.98
N GLN A 515 -25.39 -14.59 -5.76
CA GLN A 515 -25.80 -13.60 -6.75
C GLN A 515 -26.89 -14.11 -7.71
N THR A 516 -27.82 -13.24 -8.06
CA THR A 516 -28.81 -13.52 -9.09
C THR A 516 -28.93 -12.38 -10.08
N LEU A 517 -29.11 -12.72 -11.35
CA LEU A 517 -29.36 -11.77 -12.42
C LEU A 517 -30.67 -12.14 -13.10
N ARG A 518 -31.57 -11.17 -13.21
CA ARG A 518 -32.86 -11.36 -13.87
C ARG A 518 -33.08 -10.24 -14.88
N VAL A 519 -33.47 -10.61 -16.09
CA VAL A 519 -33.92 -9.69 -17.13
C VAL A 519 -35.45 -9.73 -17.17
N THR A 520 -36.08 -8.57 -17.16
CA THR A 520 -37.53 -8.37 -17.21
C THR A 520 -37.85 -7.14 -18.04
N THR A 521 -39.10 -6.68 -18.02
CA THR A 521 -39.55 -5.47 -18.68
C THR A 521 -40.09 -4.47 -17.66
N LEU A 522 -40.20 -3.20 -18.07
CA LEU A 522 -40.70 -2.14 -17.20
C LEU A 522 -42.13 -2.45 -16.70
N SER A 523 -42.99 -2.99 -17.57
CA SER A 523 -44.38 -3.35 -17.21
C SER A 523 -44.49 -4.58 -16.29
N GLN A 524 -43.48 -5.43 -16.25
CA GLN A 524 -43.47 -6.65 -15.43
C GLN A 524 -42.75 -6.44 -14.08
N LEU A 525 -42.02 -5.34 -13.94
CA LEU A 525 -41.29 -5.02 -12.71
C LEU A 525 -42.26 -4.51 -11.65
N THR A 526 -42.30 -5.21 -10.51
CA THR A 526 -43.07 -4.77 -9.33
C THR A 526 -42.12 -4.59 -8.13
N PRO A 527 -42.43 -3.69 -7.19
CA PRO A 527 -41.56 -3.39 -6.05
C PRO A 527 -41.23 -4.60 -5.15
N ASP A 528 -42.11 -5.59 -5.07
CA ASP A 528 -41.90 -6.83 -4.30
C ASP A 528 -40.80 -7.74 -4.84
N GLN A 529 -40.37 -7.54 -6.09
CA GLN A 529 -39.27 -8.27 -6.72
C GLN A 529 -37.89 -7.70 -6.37
N VAL A 530 -37.85 -6.60 -5.62
CA VAL A 530 -36.62 -5.82 -5.35
C VAL A 530 -36.45 -5.62 -3.86
N ASP A 531 -35.22 -5.76 -3.39
CA ASP A 531 -34.81 -5.45 -2.01
C ASP A 531 -33.62 -4.47 -1.99
N MET A 532 -33.13 -4.13 -0.79
CA MET A 532 -31.99 -3.22 -0.60
C MET A 532 -30.67 -3.72 -1.24
N ARG A 533 -30.59 -5.00 -1.56
CA ARG A 533 -29.41 -5.65 -2.14
C ARG A 533 -29.50 -5.76 -3.65
N THR A 534 -30.55 -5.19 -4.25
CA THR A 534 -30.84 -5.29 -5.68
C THR A 534 -30.46 -3.99 -6.39
N MET A 535 -29.61 -4.09 -7.41
CA MET A 535 -29.38 -3.04 -8.39
C MET A 535 -30.44 -3.15 -9.48
N VAL A 536 -31.09 -2.02 -9.81
CA VAL A 536 -32.09 -1.95 -10.87
C VAL A 536 -31.52 -1.12 -12.02
N LEU A 537 -31.36 -1.73 -13.20
CA LEU A 537 -30.98 -1.03 -14.42
C LEU A 537 -32.18 -0.97 -15.37
N ILE A 538 -32.57 0.24 -15.76
CA ILE A 538 -33.66 0.46 -16.72
C ILE A 538 -33.06 0.94 -18.03
N GLY A 539 -33.39 0.26 -19.13
CA GLY A 539 -32.89 0.60 -20.47
C GLY A 539 -33.44 1.92 -21.01
N SER A 540 -32.80 2.43 -22.07
CA SER A 540 -33.33 3.48 -22.96
C SER A 540 -34.33 2.89 -23.97
N SER A 541 -34.91 3.72 -24.83
CA SER A 541 -35.78 3.29 -25.94
C SER A 541 -35.08 2.35 -26.93
N THR A 542 -33.75 2.44 -27.03
CA THR A 542 -32.93 1.65 -27.96
C THR A 542 -32.35 0.39 -27.33
N THR A 543 -32.47 0.19 -26.01
CA THR A 543 -31.96 -0.99 -25.33
C THR A 543 -32.63 -2.27 -25.83
N ARG A 544 -31.84 -3.31 -26.09
CA ARG A 544 -32.28 -4.56 -26.70
C ARG A 544 -31.87 -5.77 -25.86
N VAL A 545 -32.69 -6.84 -25.98
CA VAL A 545 -32.40 -8.15 -25.40
C VAL A 545 -32.30 -9.15 -26.53
N PHE A 546 -31.30 -10.03 -26.48
CA PHE A 546 -31.25 -11.20 -27.34
C PHE A 546 -30.87 -12.46 -26.56
N HIS A 547 -31.36 -13.58 -27.02
CA HIS A 547 -31.17 -14.87 -26.36
C HIS A 547 -30.08 -15.68 -27.05
N ARG A 548 -29.22 -16.33 -26.29
CA ARG A 548 -28.24 -17.29 -26.79
C ARG A 548 -28.79 -18.72 -26.70
N SER A 549 -28.22 -19.63 -27.46
CA SER A 549 -28.63 -21.04 -27.58
C SER A 549 -28.58 -21.84 -26.26
N GLN A 550 -28.01 -21.30 -25.18
CA GLN A 550 -27.91 -21.93 -23.86
C GLN A 550 -28.77 -21.25 -22.78
N GLY A 551 -29.81 -20.51 -23.15
CA GLY A 551 -30.77 -19.92 -22.20
C GLY A 551 -30.33 -18.65 -21.51
N MET A 552 -29.11 -18.12 -21.75
CA MET A 552 -28.67 -16.83 -21.23
C MET A 552 -29.14 -15.69 -22.16
N SER A 553 -29.65 -14.63 -21.55
CA SER A 553 -30.04 -13.40 -22.26
C SER A 553 -28.97 -12.35 -22.11
N TRP A 554 -28.58 -11.69 -23.21
CA TRP A 554 -27.75 -10.51 -23.19
C TRP A 554 -28.59 -9.26 -23.35
N VAL A 555 -28.27 -8.23 -22.58
CA VAL A 555 -28.90 -6.90 -22.67
C VAL A 555 -27.84 -5.89 -23.07
N TYR A 556 -28.15 -5.07 -24.08
CA TYR A 556 -27.22 -4.03 -24.52
C TYR A 556 -27.98 -2.80 -25.03
N THR A 557 -27.38 -1.64 -24.92
CA THR A 557 -27.82 -0.40 -25.55
C THR A 557 -26.88 -0.12 -26.72
N PRO A 558 -27.40 -0.01 -27.98
CA PRO A 558 -26.58 0.26 -29.15
C PRO A 558 -25.82 1.58 -29.02
N ARG A 559 -24.65 1.68 -29.65
CA ARG A 559 -23.81 2.89 -29.67
C ARG A 559 -24.39 4.01 -30.57
N SER A 560 -25.37 3.70 -31.37
CA SER A 560 -26.00 4.66 -32.31
C SER A 560 -27.53 4.55 -32.24
N TYR A 561 -28.21 5.65 -32.51
CA TYR A 561 -29.66 5.77 -32.60
C TYR A 561 -30.25 5.39 -33.96
N GLY A 562 -29.63 4.48 -34.74
CA GLY A 562 -30.10 4.09 -36.09
C GLY A 562 -29.67 5.09 -37.16
N ASP A 563 -30.42 5.30 -38.22
CA ASP A 563 -30.11 5.90 -39.53
C ASP A 563 -29.29 7.21 -39.59
N LYS A 564 -28.69 7.70 -38.53
CA LYS A 564 -27.78 8.87 -38.54
C LYS A 564 -26.38 8.61 -39.10
N LEU A 565 -26.08 7.39 -39.57
CA LEU A 565 -24.83 7.10 -40.28
C LEU A 565 -24.84 7.47 -41.77
N ILE A 566 -25.94 8.04 -42.28
CA ILE A 566 -26.09 8.37 -43.71
C ILE A 566 -25.78 9.85 -44.02
N ASP A 567 -25.68 10.72 -43.01
CA ASP A 567 -25.47 12.17 -43.18
C ASP A 567 -24.02 12.66 -42.94
N ILE A 568 -23.03 11.79 -43.04
CA ILE A 568 -21.61 12.18 -43.06
C ILE A 568 -21.00 11.65 -44.38
N ASN A 569 -21.32 12.30 -45.45
CA ASN A 569 -20.56 12.33 -46.70
C ASN A 569 -20.27 13.79 -47.10
#